data_2b3114c2c37358ab607fead97f64f2fc
#
_entry.id   2b3114c2c37358ab607fead97f64f2fc
#
_cell.length_a   1.000
_cell.length_b   1.000
_cell.length_c   1.000
_cell.angle_alpha   90.00
_cell.angle_beta   90.00
_cell.angle_gamma   90.00
#
_symmetry.space_group_name_H-M   'P 1'
#
loop_
_entity.id
_entity.type
_entity.pdbx_description
1 polymer ?
#
loop_
_entity_poly.entity_id
_entity_poly.type
_entity_poly.pdbx_seq_one_letter_code
_entity_poly.pdbx_strand_id
1 'polypeptide(L)'
;MTKQEQKFRERRVADRRSSSHKAIKELVQTRTEMLASYGKLASHQPFAQDGEVGVLLQKFCEALIDYTASAHFQLYRFIELEKERRGSVRQAAEQNYGKIVMTTKSILDFNDRYEDESALEEPDRLKTDLSGLGEIIARRIELEDKLIKELTASR
;
A
#
# COMPACT_ATOMS: atom_id res chain seq x y z
N MET A 1 26.10 -31.06 -12.06
CA MET A 1 26.10 -29.59 -12.00
C MET A 1 27.54 -29.09 -11.85
N THR A 2 27.99 -28.24 -12.74
CA THR A 2 29.33 -27.65 -12.70
C THR A 2 29.41 -26.55 -11.62
N LYS A 3 30.63 -26.23 -11.18
CA LYS A 3 30.86 -25.14 -10.23
C LYS A 3 30.34 -23.81 -10.78
N GLN A 4 30.46 -23.59 -12.10
CA GLN A 4 30.01 -22.38 -12.76
C GLN A 4 28.50 -22.27 -12.79
N GLU A 5 27.79 -23.35 -13.07
CA GLU A 5 26.35 -23.43 -13.03
C GLU A 5 25.82 -23.18 -11.62
N GLN A 6 26.49 -23.74 -10.61
CA GLN A 6 26.13 -23.53 -9.20
C GLN A 6 26.29 -22.07 -8.78
N LYS A 7 27.41 -21.43 -9.16
CA LYS A 7 27.66 -20.00 -8.89
C LYS A 7 26.59 -19.11 -9.56
N PHE A 8 26.23 -19.43 -10.79
CA PHE A 8 25.21 -18.69 -11.53
C PHE A 8 23.84 -18.81 -10.84
N ARG A 9 23.50 -20.02 -10.38
CA ARG A 9 22.26 -20.29 -9.66
C ARG A 9 22.20 -19.55 -8.32
N GLU A 10 23.29 -19.55 -7.57
CA GLU A 10 23.41 -18.84 -6.29
C GLU A 10 23.26 -17.35 -6.48
N ARG A 11 23.84 -16.78 -7.54
CA ARG A 11 23.73 -15.38 -7.88
C ARG A 11 22.28 -14.98 -8.20
N ARG A 12 21.57 -15.81 -8.98
CA ARG A 12 20.16 -15.55 -9.28
C ARG A 12 19.28 -15.55 -8.03
N VAL A 13 19.53 -16.47 -7.10
CA VAL A 13 18.80 -16.55 -5.84
C VAL A 13 19.07 -15.28 -5.00
N ALA A 14 20.34 -14.87 -4.90
CA ALA A 14 20.71 -13.66 -4.17
C ALA A 14 20.06 -12.40 -4.77
N ASP A 15 20.06 -12.28 -6.11
CA ASP A 15 19.44 -11.15 -6.82
C ASP A 15 17.93 -11.08 -6.58
N ARG A 16 17.24 -12.22 -6.58
CA ARG A 16 15.79 -12.27 -6.30
C ARG A 16 15.47 -11.87 -4.87
N ARG A 17 16.25 -12.32 -3.90
CA ARG A 17 16.08 -11.93 -2.48
C ARG A 17 16.27 -10.44 -2.30
N SER A 18 17.31 -9.88 -2.92
CA SER A 18 17.60 -8.45 -2.88
C SER A 18 16.44 -7.63 -3.49
N SER A 19 15.92 -8.07 -4.64
CA SER A 19 14.79 -7.41 -5.30
C SER A 19 13.51 -7.48 -4.48
N SER A 20 13.21 -8.62 -3.86
CA SER A 20 12.06 -8.78 -2.97
C SER A 20 12.17 -7.89 -1.74
N HIS A 21 13.34 -7.83 -1.13
CA HIS A 21 13.60 -6.98 0.04
C HIS A 21 13.42 -5.50 -0.30
N LYS A 22 13.93 -5.07 -1.45
CA LYS A 22 13.78 -3.70 -1.94
C LYS A 22 12.32 -3.34 -2.17
N ALA A 23 11.55 -4.26 -2.77
CA ALA A 23 10.12 -4.05 -3.02
C ALA A 23 9.36 -3.83 -1.71
N ILE A 24 9.62 -4.64 -0.69
CA ILE A 24 9.00 -4.51 0.64
C ILE A 24 9.39 -3.17 1.27
N LYS A 25 10.66 -2.80 1.20
CA LYS A 25 11.17 -1.55 1.76
C LYS A 25 10.49 -0.32 1.14
N GLU A 26 10.33 -0.30 -0.18
CA GLU A 26 9.65 0.78 -0.89
C GLU A 26 8.17 0.86 -0.51
N LEU A 27 7.50 -0.29 -0.39
CA LEU A 27 6.11 -0.36 0.07
C LEU A 27 5.96 0.25 1.46
N VAL A 28 6.80 -0.15 2.39
CA VAL A 28 6.76 0.34 3.79
C VAL A 28 7.04 1.84 3.85
N GLN A 29 7.96 2.34 3.03
CA GLN A 29 8.30 3.76 2.99
C GLN A 29 7.13 4.62 2.54
N THR A 30 6.49 4.28 1.41
CA THR A 30 5.34 5.04 0.90
C THR A 30 4.14 4.93 1.85
N ARG A 31 3.96 3.78 2.48
CA ARG A 31 2.92 3.55 3.48
C ARG A 31 3.12 4.44 4.70
N THR A 32 4.35 4.56 5.19
CA THR A 32 4.69 5.40 6.34
C THR A 32 4.43 6.88 6.04
N GLU A 33 4.79 7.35 4.85
CA GLU A 33 4.53 8.73 4.41
C GLU A 33 3.03 9.02 4.33
N MET A 34 2.27 8.09 3.77
CA MET A 34 0.81 8.20 3.68
C MET A 34 0.17 8.27 5.07
N LEU A 35 0.58 7.40 5.99
CA LEU A 35 0.06 7.38 7.36
C LEU A 35 0.40 8.66 8.12
N ALA A 36 1.59 9.23 7.91
CA ALA A 36 1.98 10.50 8.51
C ALA A 36 1.08 11.63 8.01
N SER A 37 0.78 11.68 6.72
CA SER A 37 -0.14 12.67 6.14
C SER A 37 -1.56 12.51 6.65
N TYR A 38 -2.03 11.26 6.82
CA TYR A 38 -3.33 10.96 7.41
C TYR A 38 -3.40 11.53 8.83
N GLY A 39 -2.39 11.26 9.65
CA GLY A 39 -2.35 11.72 11.03
C GLY A 39 -2.34 13.25 11.15
N LYS A 40 -1.62 13.93 10.28
CA LYS A 40 -1.61 15.40 10.25
C LYS A 40 -2.99 15.97 9.93
N LEU A 41 -3.65 15.41 8.92
CA LEU A 41 -5.00 15.85 8.55
C LEU A 41 -5.99 15.56 9.69
N ALA A 42 -5.98 14.35 10.22
CA ALA A 42 -6.90 13.92 11.27
C ALA A 42 -6.74 14.77 12.56
N SER A 43 -5.54 15.26 12.85
CA SER A 43 -5.27 16.08 14.04
C SER A 43 -5.87 17.48 13.96
N HIS A 44 -6.33 17.90 12.77
CA HIS A 44 -6.95 19.23 12.57
C HIS A 44 -8.48 19.20 12.70
N GLN A 45 -9.02 18.21 13.39
CA GLN A 45 -10.45 18.17 13.68
C GLN A 45 -10.78 19.12 14.84
N PRO A 46 -11.95 19.83 14.83
CA PRO A 46 -12.95 19.82 13.76
C PRO A 46 -12.45 20.53 12.49
N PHE A 47 -12.80 19.99 11.33
CA PHE A 47 -12.36 20.54 10.06
C PHE A 47 -13.07 21.86 9.78
N ALA A 48 -12.30 22.92 9.67
CA ALA A 48 -12.80 24.23 9.29
C ALA A 48 -12.45 24.50 7.83
N GLN A 49 -13.27 25.32 7.18
CA GLN A 49 -12.97 25.79 5.82
C GLN A 49 -11.85 26.82 5.85
N ASP A 50 -10.64 26.39 6.18
CA ASP A 50 -9.47 27.26 6.10
C ASP A 50 -8.47 26.68 5.08
N GLY A 51 -7.53 27.51 4.66
CA GLY A 51 -6.54 27.12 3.67
C GLY A 51 -5.62 26.02 4.16
N GLU A 52 -5.44 25.87 5.46
CA GLU A 52 -4.57 24.86 6.05
C GLU A 52 -5.17 23.46 5.90
N VAL A 53 -6.45 23.28 6.20
CA VAL A 53 -7.14 21.98 6.02
C VAL A 53 -7.13 21.57 4.56
N GLY A 54 -7.38 22.52 3.65
CA GLY A 54 -7.35 22.27 2.21
C GLY A 54 -5.98 21.78 1.74
N VAL A 55 -4.91 22.39 2.19
CA VAL A 55 -3.54 21.99 1.86
C VAL A 55 -3.23 20.60 2.41
N LEU A 56 -3.60 20.32 3.67
CA LEU A 56 -3.37 19.02 4.30
C LEU A 56 -4.16 17.90 3.62
N LEU A 57 -5.41 18.19 3.24
CA LEU A 57 -6.24 17.21 2.51
C LEU A 57 -5.64 16.90 1.15
N GLN A 58 -5.18 17.90 0.41
CA GLN A 58 -4.56 17.71 -0.89
C GLN A 58 -3.27 16.90 -0.78
N LYS A 59 -2.43 17.21 0.19
CA LYS A 59 -1.19 16.45 0.45
C LYS A 59 -1.48 15.00 0.81
N PHE A 60 -2.52 14.79 1.63
CA PHE A 60 -2.94 13.43 1.98
C PHE A 60 -3.41 12.67 0.75
N CYS A 61 -4.26 13.26 -0.08
CA CYS A 61 -4.73 12.62 -1.31
C CYS A 61 -3.57 12.24 -2.24
N GLU A 62 -2.59 13.12 -2.40
CA GLU A 62 -1.39 12.82 -3.19
C GLU A 62 -0.60 11.64 -2.60
N ALA A 63 -0.35 11.66 -1.30
CA ALA A 63 0.37 10.58 -0.62
C ALA A 63 -0.39 9.25 -0.68
N LEU A 64 -1.72 9.31 -0.59
CA LEU A 64 -2.60 8.14 -0.69
C LEU A 64 -2.51 7.48 -2.07
N ILE A 65 -2.55 8.28 -3.13
CA ILE A 65 -2.43 7.77 -4.50
C ILE A 65 -1.02 7.24 -4.76
N ASP A 66 0.02 7.92 -4.31
CA ASP A 66 1.41 7.46 -4.45
C ASP A 66 1.61 6.13 -3.73
N TYR A 67 1.11 6.01 -2.51
CA TYR A 67 1.15 4.75 -1.76
C TYR A 67 0.41 3.64 -2.49
N THR A 68 -0.82 3.91 -2.94
CA THR A 68 -1.67 2.91 -3.58
C THR A 68 -1.04 2.38 -4.87
N ALA A 69 -0.51 3.27 -5.70
CA ALA A 69 0.18 2.91 -6.94
C ALA A 69 1.47 2.14 -6.66
N SER A 70 2.28 2.63 -5.72
CA SER A 70 3.53 1.97 -5.33
C SER A 70 3.28 0.60 -4.73
N ALA A 71 2.30 0.49 -3.83
CA ALA A 71 1.94 -0.77 -3.19
C ALA A 71 1.47 -1.80 -4.21
N HIS A 72 0.62 -1.39 -5.15
CA HIS A 72 0.18 -2.26 -6.23
C HIS A 72 1.37 -2.80 -7.03
N PHE A 73 2.27 -1.92 -7.45
CA PHE A 73 3.45 -2.28 -8.22
C PHE A 73 4.40 -3.18 -7.43
N GLN A 74 4.71 -2.81 -6.18
CA GLN A 74 5.66 -3.55 -5.36
C GLN A 74 5.12 -4.92 -4.93
N LEU A 75 3.84 -5.01 -4.57
CA LEU A 75 3.21 -6.29 -4.23
C LEU A 75 3.14 -7.21 -5.43
N TYR A 76 2.75 -6.70 -6.59
CA TYR A 76 2.72 -7.48 -7.82
C TYR A 76 4.11 -8.03 -8.16
N ARG A 77 5.13 -7.17 -8.12
CA ARG A 77 6.51 -7.56 -8.35
C ARG A 77 6.97 -8.62 -7.36
N PHE A 78 6.64 -8.44 -6.08
CA PHE A 78 6.99 -9.38 -5.02
C PHE A 78 6.34 -10.76 -5.26
N ILE A 79 5.06 -10.78 -5.62
CA ILE A 79 4.33 -12.02 -5.95
C ILE A 79 4.99 -12.72 -7.13
N GLU A 80 5.33 -12.01 -8.19
CA GLU A 80 5.98 -12.59 -9.37
C GLU A 80 7.37 -13.17 -9.04
N LEU A 81 8.15 -12.49 -8.21
CA LEU A 81 9.46 -12.97 -7.78
C LEU A 81 9.37 -14.23 -6.90
N GLU A 82 8.39 -14.29 -6.01
CA GLU A 82 8.20 -15.43 -5.12
C GLU A 82 7.47 -16.59 -5.78
N LYS A 83 6.64 -16.33 -6.78
CA LYS A 83 5.89 -17.34 -7.55
C LYS A 83 6.81 -18.34 -8.26
N GLU A 84 7.96 -17.89 -8.72
CA GLU A 84 8.96 -18.77 -9.33
C GLU A 84 9.55 -19.76 -8.34
N ARG A 85 9.48 -19.45 -7.04
CA ARG A 85 10.06 -20.27 -5.97
C ARG A 85 9.07 -21.30 -5.41
N ARG A 86 7.75 -21.00 -5.41
CA ARG A 86 6.78 -21.79 -4.65
C ARG A 86 5.40 -21.83 -5.28
N GLY A 87 5.16 -22.83 -6.07
CA GLY A 87 3.84 -23.05 -6.67
C GLY A 87 2.70 -23.23 -5.66
N SER A 88 3.00 -23.79 -4.46
CA SER A 88 1.97 -24.10 -3.44
C SER A 88 1.44 -22.86 -2.69
N VAL A 89 2.20 -21.78 -2.64
CA VAL A 89 1.79 -20.55 -1.93
C VAL A 89 0.96 -19.62 -2.83
N ARG A 90 0.95 -19.92 -4.12
CA ARG A 90 0.33 -19.08 -5.15
C ARG A 90 -1.15 -18.81 -4.88
N GLN A 91 -1.91 -19.82 -4.50
CA GLN A 91 -3.37 -19.71 -4.33
C GLN A 91 -3.73 -18.80 -3.14
N ALA A 92 -3.05 -18.97 -2.01
CA ALA A 92 -3.26 -18.11 -0.84
C ALA A 92 -2.87 -16.65 -1.13
N ALA A 93 -1.75 -16.47 -1.84
CA ALA A 93 -1.28 -15.12 -2.24
C ALA A 93 -2.29 -14.45 -3.16
N GLU A 94 -2.84 -15.15 -4.14
CA GLU A 94 -3.84 -14.61 -5.06
C GLU A 94 -5.12 -14.20 -4.33
N GLN A 95 -5.58 -14.99 -3.35
CA GLN A 95 -6.76 -14.66 -2.55
C GLN A 95 -6.55 -13.40 -1.72
N ASN A 96 -5.42 -13.28 -1.05
CA ASN A 96 -5.11 -12.12 -0.23
C ASN A 96 -4.91 -10.87 -1.10
N TYR A 97 -4.27 -11.02 -2.25
CA TYR A 97 -4.08 -9.93 -3.20
C TYR A 97 -5.44 -9.42 -3.71
N GLY A 98 -6.36 -10.32 -4.02
CA GLY A 98 -7.72 -9.96 -4.44
C GLY A 98 -8.45 -9.11 -3.41
N LYS A 99 -8.30 -9.43 -2.13
CA LYS A 99 -8.87 -8.63 -1.03
C LYS A 99 -8.24 -7.24 -0.95
N ILE A 100 -6.94 -7.14 -1.17
CA ILE A 100 -6.23 -5.85 -1.23
C ILE A 100 -6.76 -4.99 -2.37
N VAL A 101 -6.95 -5.57 -3.55
CA VAL A 101 -7.49 -4.89 -4.73
C VAL A 101 -8.89 -4.33 -4.45
N MET A 102 -9.71 -5.06 -3.68
CA MET A 102 -11.04 -4.56 -3.30
C MET A 102 -10.98 -3.29 -2.46
N THR A 103 -9.95 -3.11 -1.64
CA THR A 103 -9.77 -1.87 -0.87
C THR A 103 -9.39 -0.69 -1.77
N THR A 104 -8.78 -0.95 -2.91
CA THR A 104 -8.35 0.08 -3.86
C THR A 104 -9.52 0.90 -4.37
N LYS A 105 -10.66 0.26 -4.63
CA LYS A 105 -11.85 0.98 -5.08
C LYS A 105 -12.30 2.04 -4.08
N SER A 106 -12.36 1.68 -2.80
CA SER A 106 -12.77 2.62 -1.74
C SER A 106 -11.78 3.78 -1.62
N ILE A 107 -10.49 3.51 -1.78
CA ILE A 107 -9.44 4.53 -1.76
C ILE A 107 -9.61 5.49 -2.93
N LEU A 108 -9.82 4.98 -4.14
CA LEU A 108 -10.03 5.79 -5.33
C LEU A 108 -11.31 6.62 -5.24
N ASP A 109 -12.38 6.05 -4.70
CA ASP A 109 -13.64 6.77 -4.47
C ASP A 109 -13.45 7.95 -3.53
N PHE A 110 -12.69 7.76 -2.45
CA PHE A 110 -12.34 8.87 -1.54
C PHE A 110 -11.54 9.94 -2.27
N ASN A 111 -10.52 9.56 -3.01
CA ASN A 111 -9.69 10.52 -3.74
C ASN A 111 -10.51 11.33 -4.74
N ASP A 112 -11.39 10.66 -5.50
CA ASP A 112 -12.25 11.33 -6.49
C ASP A 112 -13.18 12.33 -5.83
N ARG A 113 -13.71 12.01 -4.65
CA ARG A 113 -14.63 12.89 -3.92
C ARG A 113 -13.92 14.12 -3.37
N TYR A 114 -12.69 13.98 -2.91
CA TYR A 114 -11.95 15.05 -2.22
C TYR A 114 -10.84 15.69 -3.06
N GLU A 115 -10.81 15.40 -4.35
CA GLU A 115 -9.90 16.02 -5.30
C GLU A 115 -10.20 17.51 -5.51
N ASP A 116 -11.46 17.90 -5.31
CA ASP A 116 -11.95 19.26 -5.51
C ASP A 116 -12.16 19.95 -4.14
N GLU A 117 -11.75 21.24 -4.04
CA GLU A 117 -11.90 22.06 -2.83
C GLU A 117 -13.35 22.23 -2.37
N SER A 118 -14.34 22.10 -3.29
CA SER A 118 -15.76 22.20 -2.94
C SER A 118 -16.18 21.15 -1.90
N ALA A 119 -15.44 20.06 -1.76
CA ALA A 119 -15.69 19.03 -0.77
C ALA A 119 -15.51 19.53 0.67
N LEU A 120 -14.77 20.62 0.90
CA LEU A 120 -14.57 21.21 2.22
C LEU A 120 -15.79 22.00 2.72
N GLU A 121 -16.81 22.19 1.89
CA GLU A 121 -18.07 22.81 2.28
C GLU A 121 -18.86 21.96 3.28
N GLU A 122 -18.54 20.65 3.37
CA GLU A 122 -19.20 19.71 4.28
C GLU A 122 -18.18 19.06 5.24
N PRO A 123 -17.71 19.80 6.29
CA PRO A 123 -16.67 19.26 7.18
C PRO A 123 -17.08 18.02 7.96
N ASP A 124 -18.34 17.86 8.31
CA ASP A 124 -18.85 16.66 9.01
C ASP A 124 -18.78 15.42 8.10
N ARG A 125 -19.03 15.61 6.82
CA ARG A 125 -18.91 14.55 5.84
C ARG A 125 -17.46 14.11 5.66
N LEU A 126 -16.53 15.06 5.62
CA LEU A 126 -15.09 14.77 5.57
C LEU A 126 -14.67 13.96 6.79
N LYS A 127 -15.14 14.35 7.99
CA LYS A 127 -14.83 13.62 9.22
C LYS A 127 -15.28 12.16 9.13
N THR A 128 -16.51 11.91 8.69
CA THR A 128 -17.08 10.57 8.55
C THR A 128 -16.33 9.77 7.48
N ASP A 129 -16.08 10.36 6.33
CA ASP A 129 -15.42 9.69 5.22
C ASP A 129 -13.95 9.38 5.55
N LEU A 130 -13.25 10.30 6.22
CA LEU A 130 -11.87 10.08 6.63
C LEU A 130 -11.75 8.95 7.67
N SER A 131 -12.68 8.90 8.64
CA SER A 131 -12.73 7.83 9.63
C SER A 131 -12.97 6.47 8.97
N GLY A 132 -13.94 6.39 8.06
CA GLY A 132 -14.21 5.17 7.29
C GLY A 132 -13.03 4.74 6.43
N LEU A 133 -12.37 5.69 5.80
CA LEU A 133 -11.17 5.42 5.02
C LEU A 133 -10.04 4.89 5.89
N GLY A 134 -9.87 5.43 7.11
CA GLY A 134 -8.88 4.96 8.07
C GLY A 134 -9.05 3.48 8.41
N GLU A 135 -10.29 3.02 8.57
CA GLU A 135 -10.59 1.62 8.81
C GLU A 135 -10.22 0.75 7.60
N ILE A 136 -10.50 1.23 6.39
CA ILE A 136 -10.16 0.54 5.15
C ILE A 136 -8.64 0.44 4.97
N ILE A 137 -7.93 1.51 5.26
CA ILE A 137 -6.47 1.54 5.20
C ILE A 137 -5.86 0.55 6.20
N ALA A 138 -6.37 0.53 7.44
CA ALA A 138 -5.91 -0.40 8.47
C ALA A 138 -6.09 -1.85 8.03
N ARG A 139 -7.25 -2.19 7.47
CA ARG A 139 -7.52 -3.53 6.94
C ARG A 139 -6.60 -3.87 5.77
N ARG A 140 -6.37 -2.91 4.87
CA ARG A 140 -5.44 -3.11 3.74
C ARG A 140 -4.04 -3.41 4.22
N ILE A 141 -3.54 -2.67 5.22
CA ILE A 141 -2.20 -2.88 5.79
C ILE A 141 -2.08 -4.27 6.42
N GLU A 142 -3.10 -4.73 7.14
CA GLU A 142 -3.14 -6.09 7.69
C GLU A 142 -3.04 -7.14 6.58
N LEU A 143 -3.76 -6.94 5.48
CA LEU A 143 -3.74 -7.85 4.33
C LEU A 143 -2.38 -7.82 3.63
N GLU A 144 -1.77 -6.65 3.47
CA GLU A 144 -0.44 -6.50 2.90
C GLU A 144 0.60 -7.24 3.73
N ASP A 145 0.59 -7.02 5.04
CA ASP A 145 1.53 -7.65 5.97
C ASP A 145 1.34 -9.17 6.01
N LYS A 146 0.10 -9.63 5.97
CA LYS A 146 -0.22 -11.06 5.91
C LYS A 146 0.30 -11.70 4.62
N LEU A 147 0.11 -11.03 3.49
CA LEU A 147 0.60 -11.48 2.19
C LEU A 147 2.13 -11.60 2.19
N ILE A 148 2.81 -10.57 2.67
CA ILE A 148 4.27 -10.55 2.76
C ILE A 148 4.76 -11.70 3.66
N LYS A 149 4.13 -11.90 4.81
CA LYS A 149 4.46 -12.97 5.74
C LYS A 149 4.28 -14.35 5.11
N GLU A 150 3.18 -14.58 4.42
CA GLU A 150 2.92 -15.85 3.74
C GLU A 150 3.95 -16.14 2.65
N LEU A 151 4.32 -15.12 1.88
CA LEU A 151 5.30 -15.25 0.82
C LEU A 151 6.74 -15.43 1.33
N THR A 152 7.02 -15.03 2.57
CA THR A 152 8.36 -15.15 3.16
C THR A 152 8.49 -16.28 4.19
N ALA A 153 7.40 -16.91 4.60
CA ALA A 153 7.33 -17.82 5.76
C ALA A 153 8.17 -19.10 5.68
N SER A 154 8.61 -19.52 4.49
CA SER A 154 9.40 -20.75 4.36
C SER A 154 10.81 -20.50 3.80
N ARG A 155 11.38 -19.38 4.11
CA ARG A 155 12.78 -19.08 3.82
C ARG A 155 13.72 -19.73 4.83
#